data_53dd307dc5fd748ff05b233d6cf40baf
#
_entry.id   53dd307dc5fd748ff05b233d6cf40baf
#
_cell.length_a   1.000
_cell.length_b   1.000
_cell.length_c   1.000
_cell.angle_alpha   90.00
_cell.angle_beta   90.00
_cell.angle_gamma   90.00
#
_symmetry.space_group_name_H-M   'P 1'
#
loop_
_entity.id
_entity.type
_entity.pdbx_description
1 polymer ?
#
loop_
_entity_poly.entity_id
_entity_poly.type
_entity_poly.pdbx_seq_one_letter_code
_entity_poly.pdbx_strand_id
1 'polypeptide(L)'
;IMPSKACTISGSTSLINFAYINEDSYLTRLQMLAPLTFKNITLQVWQIAANGHALTFDEGVTVVSKYTSGGNDIAGIRNIWGGTDSSSDVASSDITIKSGQFGWICGGSGSTGAVIGTAKITMSGGTVNGSIFGGGYEGACGNTEVVMSGGTTCWIYGGGEKGNVTGTSKLTISNTAAITENIFGGSDSGTCGNTEVNVSGGTFAYGIYGGCFTGQVTGFSKVIVTGGNFSGTIYGGGFGKKCGQGDSRDANLGKVGKTEVHVSGLTNGEVSVFGGGLYADVTGNTQVTINTGKYNHIYGSGYVESPYNPAHIGGDVTVTFNDGET
;
A
#
# COMPACT_ATOMS: atom_id res chain seq x y z
N ILE A 1 -20.83 -24.81 1.69
CA ILE A 1 -21.79 -24.03 0.87
C ILE A 1 -21.59 -22.57 1.28
N MET A 2 -21.20 -21.75 0.31
CA MET A 2 -21.06 -20.32 0.56
C MET A 2 -22.43 -19.65 0.59
N PRO A 3 -22.66 -18.69 1.50
CA PRO A 3 -23.90 -17.94 1.52
C PRO A 3 -24.05 -17.11 0.23
N SER A 4 -25.26 -17.13 -0.32
CA SER A 4 -25.65 -16.31 -1.49
C SER A 4 -26.25 -14.95 -1.08
N LYS A 5 -26.32 -14.65 0.21
CA LYS A 5 -26.77 -13.37 0.77
C LYS A 5 -25.76 -12.91 1.80
N ALA A 6 -25.70 -11.58 2.03
CA ALA A 6 -24.87 -11.01 3.08
C ALA A 6 -25.09 -11.71 4.42
N CYS A 7 -24.02 -12.14 5.07
CA CYS A 7 -24.11 -12.81 6.37
C CYS A 7 -22.92 -12.46 7.26
N THR A 8 -23.13 -12.64 8.57
CA THR A 8 -22.07 -12.62 9.57
C THR A 8 -21.87 -14.04 10.10
N ILE A 9 -20.62 -14.51 10.07
CA ILE A 9 -20.22 -15.77 10.71
C ILE A 9 -19.53 -15.41 12.01
N SER A 10 -20.10 -15.81 13.13
CA SER A 10 -19.58 -15.52 14.45
C SER A 10 -19.65 -16.73 15.36
N GLY A 11 -18.69 -16.86 16.30
CA GLY A 11 -18.66 -17.95 17.26
C GLY A 11 -17.57 -17.73 18.31
N SER A 12 -17.82 -18.07 19.57
CA SER A 12 -16.91 -17.73 20.67
C SER A 12 -15.61 -18.56 20.73
N THR A 13 -15.55 -19.74 20.14
CA THR A 13 -14.35 -20.63 20.18
C THR A 13 -14.31 -21.64 19.04
N SER A 14 -15.25 -21.61 18.12
CA SER A 14 -15.36 -22.63 17.06
C SER A 14 -14.35 -22.36 15.95
N LEU A 15 -13.58 -23.38 15.59
CA LEU A 15 -12.75 -23.39 14.40
C LEU A 15 -13.63 -23.60 13.17
N ILE A 16 -13.67 -22.66 12.26
CA ILE A 16 -14.19 -22.88 10.91
C ILE A 16 -13.04 -23.19 9.99
N ASN A 17 -13.00 -24.42 9.57
CA ASN A 17 -12.03 -24.91 8.60
C ASN A 17 -12.66 -24.90 7.21
N PHE A 18 -12.18 -24.01 6.35
CA PHE A 18 -12.51 -24.01 4.92
C PHE A 18 -11.49 -24.83 4.12
N ALA A 19 -10.59 -25.55 4.79
CA ALA A 19 -9.60 -26.38 4.13
C ALA A 19 -10.24 -27.66 3.58
N TYR A 20 -10.17 -27.85 2.28
CA TYR A 20 -10.25 -29.15 1.66
C TYR A 20 -8.84 -29.75 1.69
N ILE A 21 -8.61 -30.76 2.51
CA ILE A 21 -7.34 -31.47 2.57
C ILE A 21 -7.29 -32.41 1.38
N ASN A 22 -6.61 -32.02 0.32
CA ASN A 22 -6.06 -32.98 -0.63
C ASN A 22 -4.62 -33.24 -0.18
N GLU A 23 -4.20 -34.49 -0.10
CA GLU A 23 -2.91 -34.92 0.49
C GLU A 23 -1.68 -34.26 -0.14
N ASP A 24 -1.82 -33.58 -1.30
CA ASP A 24 -0.74 -32.96 -2.05
C ASP A 24 -0.80 -31.43 -2.20
N SER A 25 -1.82 -30.75 -1.72
CA SER A 25 -1.87 -29.26 -1.80
C SER A 25 -2.87 -28.60 -0.84
N TYR A 26 -2.36 -27.79 0.05
CA TYR A 26 -3.10 -26.95 1.00
C TYR A 26 -3.78 -25.75 0.32
N LEU A 27 -4.51 -25.94 -0.78
CA LEU A 27 -5.00 -24.83 -1.61
C LEU A 27 -6.53 -24.68 -1.52
N THR A 28 -7.06 -24.30 -0.36
CA THR A 28 -8.46 -23.87 -0.32
C THR A 28 -8.56 -22.38 -0.56
N ARG A 29 -9.11 -22.02 -1.70
CA ARG A 29 -9.57 -20.68 -2.04
C ARG A 29 -11.02 -20.53 -1.68
N LEU A 30 -11.33 -19.54 -0.88
CA LEU A 30 -12.70 -19.14 -0.61
C LEU A 30 -13.12 -18.14 -1.69
N GLN A 31 -14.12 -18.50 -2.50
CA GLN A 31 -14.76 -17.62 -3.47
C GLN A 31 -16.04 -17.08 -2.87
N MET A 32 -16.13 -15.77 -2.65
CA MET A 32 -17.32 -15.16 -2.08
C MET A 32 -18.41 -15.01 -3.16
N LEU A 33 -19.65 -15.22 -2.77
CA LEU A 33 -20.85 -15.04 -3.60
C LEU A 33 -21.78 -13.95 -3.06
N ALA A 34 -21.44 -13.37 -1.92
CA ALA A 34 -22.15 -12.28 -1.24
C ALA A 34 -21.24 -11.64 -0.19
N PRO A 35 -21.57 -10.46 0.33
CA PRO A 35 -20.84 -9.83 1.43
C PRO A 35 -20.72 -10.73 2.66
N LEU A 36 -19.55 -10.76 3.28
CA LEU A 36 -19.22 -11.66 4.38
C LEU A 36 -18.48 -10.93 5.51
N THR A 37 -18.96 -11.12 6.72
CA THR A 37 -18.31 -10.64 7.95
C THR A 37 -17.93 -11.83 8.83
N PHE A 38 -16.67 -11.88 9.25
CA PHE A 38 -16.16 -12.78 10.29
C PHE A 38 -16.01 -12.03 11.60
N LYS A 39 -16.49 -12.58 12.72
CA LYS A 39 -16.44 -11.95 14.03
C LYS A 39 -16.30 -12.98 15.16
N ASN A 40 -15.37 -12.74 16.13
CA ASN A 40 -15.13 -13.61 17.28
C ASN A 40 -14.99 -15.09 16.88
N ILE A 41 -14.12 -15.38 15.93
CA ILE A 41 -14.02 -16.70 15.31
C ILE A 41 -12.57 -17.06 14.99
N THR A 42 -12.27 -18.36 15.03
CA THR A 42 -11.00 -18.89 14.53
C THR A 42 -11.16 -19.42 13.12
N LEU A 43 -10.32 -18.95 12.21
CA LEU A 43 -10.36 -19.29 10.78
C LEU A 43 -9.16 -20.13 10.37
N GLN A 44 -9.42 -21.14 9.54
CA GLN A 44 -8.41 -21.84 8.77
C GLN A 44 -8.80 -21.78 7.29
N VAL A 45 -8.14 -20.90 6.55
CA VAL A 45 -8.36 -20.70 5.11
C VAL A 45 -7.05 -20.19 4.50
N TRP A 46 -6.75 -20.66 3.28
CA TRP A 46 -5.48 -20.32 2.61
C TRP A 46 -5.56 -18.99 1.89
N GLN A 47 -6.60 -18.80 1.10
CA GLN A 47 -6.80 -17.59 0.28
C GLN A 47 -8.29 -17.23 0.22
N ILE A 48 -8.60 -15.95 0.06
CA ILE A 48 -9.97 -15.46 -0.12
C ILE A 48 -10.01 -14.54 -1.33
N ALA A 49 -10.92 -14.79 -2.27
CA ALA A 49 -11.32 -13.86 -3.31
C ALA A 49 -12.71 -13.32 -2.98
N ALA A 50 -12.79 -12.03 -2.73
CA ALA A 50 -14.05 -11.37 -2.36
C ALA A 50 -14.99 -11.18 -3.55
N ASN A 51 -14.47 -11.29 -4.79
CA ASN A 51 -15.23 -11.16 -6.05
C ASN A 51 -16.04 -9.85 -6.11
N GLY A 52 -15.48 -8.75 -5.59
CA GLY A 52 -16.16 -7.46 -5.53
C GLY A 52 -17.18 -7.32 -4.40
N HIS A 53 -17.38 -8.34 -3.59
CA HIS A 53 -18.24 -8.26 -2.41
C HIS A 53 -17.51 -7.67 -1.20
N ALA A 54 -18.24 -7.00 -0.31
CA ALA A 54 -17.65 -6.49 0.92
C ALA A 54 -17.20 -7.66 1.83
N LEU A 55 -15.93 -7.60 2.26
CA LEU A 55 -15.31 -8.58 3.16
C LEU A 55 -14.85 -7.89 4.44
N THR A 56 -15.35 -8.36 5.59
CA THR A 56 -14.98 -7.79 6.88
C THR A 56 -14.40 -8.85 7.82
N PHE A 57 -13.22 -8.59 8.35
CA PHE A 57 -12.65 -9.26 9.52
C PHE A 57 -12.84 -8.32 10.72
N ASP A 58 -13.93 -8.55 11.46
CA ASP A 58 -14.29 -7.74 12.64
C ASP A 58 -13.46 -8.14 13.86
N GLU A 59 -13.80 -7.64 15.02
CA GLU A 59 -13.09 -7.93 16.28
C GLU A 59 -13.06 -9.43 16.60
N GLY A 60 -11.99 -9.90 17.25
CA GLY A 60 -11.83 -11.25 17.76
C GLY A 60 -11.63 -12.33 16.68
N VAL A 61 -11.28 -11.96 15.45
CA VAL A 61 -10.89 -12.96 14.44
C VAL A 61 -9.47 -13.43 14.71
N THR A 62 -9.30 -14.73 14.86
CA THR A 62 -8.02 -15.42 14.96
C THR A 62 -7.80 -16.28 13.72
N VAL A 63 -6.58 -16.33 13.20
CA VAL A 63 -6.23 -17.16 12.05
C VAL A 63 -5.21 -18.20 12.46
N VAL A 64 -5.49 -19.48 12.16
CA VAL A 64 -4.60 -20.62 12.44
C VAL A 64 -3.99 -21.23 11.18
N SER A 65 -4.34 -20.72 10.02
CA SER A 65 -3.66 -21.06 8.76
C SER A 65 -2.19 -20.70 8.83
N LYS A 66 -1.37 -21.47 8.12
CA LYS A 66 0.04 -21.18 7.94
C LYS A 66 0.39 -21.20 6.45
N TYR A 67 1.34 -20.41 6.07
CA TYR A 67 1.95 -20.43 4.73
C TYR A 67 3.47 -20.34 4.87
N THR A 68 4.22 -20.91 3.94
CA THR A 68 5.68 -20.86 3.99
C THR A 68 6.20 -19.68 3.16
N SER A 69 7.05 -18.85 3.73
CA SER A 69 7.74 -17.78 3.04
C SER A 69 9.20 -17.72 3.52
N GLY A 70 10.15 -17.70 2.57
CA GLY A 70 11.59 -17.71 2.89
C GLY A 70 12.02 -18.92 3.74
N GLY A 71 11.35 -20.07 3.61
CA GLY A 71 11.62 -21.29 4.38
C GLY A 71 11.02 -21.32 5.80
N ASN A 72 10.28 -20.30 6.20
CA ASN A 72 9.62 -20.22 7.51
C ASN A 72 8.09 -20.33 7.38
N ASP A 73 7.46 -21.03 8.34
CA ASP A 73 6.02 -21.07 8.47
C ASP A 73 5.52 -19.79 9.14
N ILE A 74 4.69 -19.06 8.44
CA ILE A 74 4.09 -17.80 8.89
C ILE A 74 2.59 -18.04 9.14
N ALA A 75 2.09 -17.68 10.32
CA ALA A 75 0.68 -17.74 10.62
C ALA A 75 -0.09 -16.66 9.84
N GLY A 76 -1.22 -17.02 9.25
CA GLY A 76 -2.10 -16.08 8.55
C GLY A 76 -2.77 -16.65 7.31
N ILE A 77 -3.77 -15.95 6.81
CA ILE A 77 -4.33 -16.16 5.47
C ILE A 77 -3.32 -15.63 4.47
N ARG A 78 -2.85 -16.48 3.53
CA ARG A 78 -1.77 -16.09 2.63
C ARG A 78 -2.11 -14.87 1.78
N ASN A 79 -3.24 -14.92 1.08
CA ASN A 79 -3.66 -13.84 0.19
C ASN A 79 -5.14 -13.52 0.36
N ILE A 80 -5.46 -12.24 0.32
CA ILE A 80 -6.83 -11.73 0.18
C ILE A 80 -6.86 -10.84 -1.06
N TRP A 81 -7.85 -11.07 -1.93
CA TRP A 81 -8.15 -10.25 -3.08
C TRP A 81 -9.56 -9.67 -2.95
N GLY A 82 -9.69 -8.36 -3.05
CA GLY A 82 -10.98 -7.68 -3.06
C GLY A 82 -11.75 -7.91 -4.35
N GLY A 83 -11.02 -7.97 -5.48
CA GLY A 83 -11.54 -8.40 -6.77
C GLY A 83 -11.59 -9.92 -6.91
N THR A 84 -11.33 -10.41 -8.12
CA THR A 84 -11.37 -11.82 -8.48
C THR A 84 -9.98 -12.47 -8.53
N ASP A 85 -9.91 -13.78 -8.54
CA ASP A 85 -8.72 -14.56 -8.90
C ASP A 85 -8.80 -15.09 -10.34
N SER A 86 -9.66 -14.51 -11.17
CA SER A 86 -9.90 -14.83 -12.58
C SER A 86 -9.77 -13.60 -13.46
N SER A 87 -10.08 -13.74 -14.75
CA SER A 87 -10.13 -12.64 -15.70
C SER A 87 -11.46 -11.86 -15.70
N SER A 88 -12.38 -12.18 -14.80
CA SER A 88 -13.67 -11.49 -14.71
C SER A 88 -13.54 -10.16 -14.00
N ASP A 89 -14.15 -9.13 -14.56
CA ASP A 89 -14.18 -7.80 -13.94
C ASP A 89 -15.25 -7.71 -12.85
N VAL A 90 -15.01 -6.81 -11.89
CA VAL A 90 -15.97 -6.43 -10.85
C VAL A 90 -16.12 -4.91 -10.80
N ALA A 91 -17.28 -4.43 -10.34
CA ALA A 91 -17.56 -3.00 -10.30
C ALA A 91 -16.70 -2.25 -9.26
N SER A 92 -16.54 -2.83 -8.09
CA SER A 92 -15.76 -2.28 -6.96
C SER A 92 -15.38 -3.40 -6.00
N SER A 93 -14.53 -3.09 -5.01
CA SER A 93 -14.21 -4.00 -3.90
C SER A 93 -14.09 -3.21 -2.59
N ASP A 94 -14.37 -3.86 -1.46
CA ASP A 94 -14.27 -3.28 -0.12
C ASP A 94 -13.82 -4.33 0.90
N ILE A 95 -12.63 -4.12 1.49
CA ILE A 95 -12.06 -4.99 2.52
C ILE A 95 -11.91 -4.17 3.81
N THR A 96 -12.50 -4.65 4.89
CA THR A 96 -12.34 -4.06 6.23
C THR A 96 -11.66 -5.03 7.17
N ILE A 97 -10.60 -4.58 7.87
CA ILE A 97 -9.78 -5.37 8.78
C ILE A 97 -9.69 -4.67 10.13
N LYS A 98 -10.19 -5.34 11.18
CA LYS A 98 -10.07 -4.92 12.58
C LYS A 98 -9.24 -5.90 13.40
N SER A 99 -9.11 -7.15 12.95
CA SER A 99 -8.31 -8.19 13.60
C SER A 99 -7.91 -9.27 12.61
N GLY A 100 -7.06 -10.22 13.03
CA GLY A 100 -6.58 -11.34 12.20
C GLY A 100 -5.13 -11.17 11.74
N GLN A 101 -4.63 -12.22 11.09
CA GLN A 101 -3.27 -12.29 10.55
C GLN A 101 -3.29 -12.67 9.09
N PHE A 102 -2.51 -11.97 8.27
CA PHE A 102 -2.56 -12.07 6.81
C PHE A 102 -1.16 -12.02 6.22
N GLY A 103 -0.96 -12.67 5.08
CA GLY A 103 0.28 -12.55 4.29
C GLY A 103 0.26 -11.29 3.44
N TRP A 104 -0.55 -11.29 2.40
CA TRP A 104 -0.73 -10.16 1.48
C TRP A 104 -2.21 -9.82 1.31
N ILE A 105 -2.49 -8.53 1.19
CA ILE A 105 -3.83 -8.02 0.92
C ILE A 105 -3.78 -7.14 -0.32
N CYS A 106 -4.58 -7.49 -1.32
CA CYS A 106 -4.79 -6.69 -2.52
C CYS A 106 -6.25 -6.23 -2.57
N GLY A 107 -6.48 -4.93 -2.68
CA GLY A 107 -7.81 -4.38 -2.88
C GLY A 107 -8.40 -4.78 -4.23
N GLY A 108 -7.56 -4.92 -5.25
CA GLY A 108 -7.92 -5.39 -6.59
C GLY A 108 -7.88 -6.91 -6.73
N SER A 109 -7.74 -7.36 -7.97
CA SER A 109 -7.78 -8.78 -8.34
C SER A 109 -6.42 -9.46 -8.26
N GLY A 110 -6.43 -10.74 -7.94
CA GLY A 110 -5.25 -11.61 -7.95
C GLY A 110 -4.84 -12.07 -9.35
N SER A 111 -5.70 -11.94 -10.34
CA SER A 111 -5.48 -12.23 -11.76
C SER A 111 -5.84 -11.00 -12.59
N THR A 112 -6.01 -11.17 -13.90
CA THR A 112 -6.16 -10.07 -14.89
C THR A 112 -7.52 -9.36 -14.87
N GLY A 113 -8.54 -9.89 -14.17
CA GLY A 113 -9.84 -9.22 -14.01
C GLY A 113 -9.69 -7.84 -13.34
N ALA A 114 -10.36 -6.84 -13.86
CA ALA A 114 -10.28 -5.48 -13.35
C ALA A 114 -11.28 -5.19 -12.23
N VAL A 115 -10.93 -4.25 -11.34
CA VAL A 115 -11.87 -3.51 -10.51
C VAL A 115 -12.16 -2.18 -11.20
N ILE A 116 -13.30 -2.10 -11.89
CA ILE A 116 -13.61 -0.97 -12.79
C ILE A 116 -13.67 0.37 -12.04
N GLY A 117 -14.27 0.39 -10.85
CA GLY A 117 -14.39 1.56 -10.00
C GLY A 117 -13.25 1.67 -8.97
N THR A 118 -13.61 1.67 -7.71
CA THR A 118 -12.64 1.82 -6.62
C THR A 118 -12.41 0.50 -5.88
N ALA A 119 -11.14 0.15 -5.74
CA ALA A 119 -10.70 -0.89 -4.82
C ALA A 119 -10.37 -0.24 -3.47
N LYS A 120 -11.06 -0.68 -2.41
CA LYS A 120 -10.95 -0.08 -1.08
C LYS A 120 -10.46 -1.06 -0.03
N ILE A 121 -9.52 -0.60 0.81
CA ILE A 121 -9.06 -1.30 2.02
C ILE A 121 -9.15 -0.35 3.21
N THR A 122 -9.80 -0.78 4.28
CA THR A 122 -9.81 -0.08 5.57
C THR A 122 -9.23 -1.00 6.65
N MET A 123 -8.17 -0.56 7.31
CA MET A 123 -7.50 -1.33 8.37
C MET A 123 -7.40 -0.50 9.65
N SER A 124 -7.96 -1.01 10.74
CA SER A 124 -7.87 -0.40 12.07
C SER A 124 -7.24 -1.32 13.12
N GLY A 125 -6.86 -2.54 12.74
CA GLY A 125 -6.19 -3.52 13.59
C GLY A 125 -5.73 -4.72 12.77
N GLY A 126 -5.23 -5.77 13.42
CA GLY A 126 -4.69 -6.97 12.77
C GLY A 126 -3.24 -6.80 12.31
N THR A 127 -2.69 -7.84 11.70
CA THR A 127 -1.29 -7.90 11.23
C THR A 127 -1.23 -8.43 9.81
N VAL A 128 -0.54 -7.71 8.94
CA VAL A 128 -0.18 -8.14 7.58
C VAL A 128 1.33 -8.37 7.57
N ASN A 129 1.75 -9.64 7.52
CA ASN A 129 3.17 -10.02 7.58
C ASN A 129 3.95 -9.70 6.31
N GLY A 130 3.27 -9.45 5.21
CA GLY A 130 3.82 -8.98 3.93
C GLY A 130 3.38 -7.56 3.62
N SER A 131 2.73 -7.39 2.49
CA SER A 131 2.37 -6.07 1.95
C SER A 131 0.86 -5.88 1.82
N ILE A 132 0.45 -4.62 1.93
CA ILE A 132 -0.88 -4.16 1.50
C ILE A 132 -0.72 -3.46 0.16
N PHE A 133 -1.51 -3.88 -0.83
CA PHE A 133 -1.64 -3.25 -2.13
C PHE A 133 -3.08 -2.74 -2.30
N GLY A 134 -3.26 -1.44 -2.49
CA GLY A 134 -4.59 -0.87 -2.76
C GLY A 134 -5.22 -1.42 -4.03
N GLY A 135 -4.41 -1.68 -5.05
CA GLY A 135 -4.80 -2.27 -6.33
C GLY A 135 -4.63 -3.79 -6.41
N GLY A 136 -4.58 -4.30 -7.64
CA GLY A 136 -4.47 -5.72 -7.91
C GLY A 136 -3.04 -6.25 -7.95
N TYR A 137 -2.92 -7.57 -7.79
CA TYR A 137 -1.66 -8.26 -8.11
C TYR A 137 -1.34 -8.12 -9.60
N GLU A 138 -2.28 -8.47 -10.49
CA GLU A 138 -2.17 -8.28 -11.95
C GLU A 138 -3.29 -7.40 -12.50
N GLY A 139 -4.52 -7.52 -11.97
CA GLY A 139 -5.70 -6.82 -12.46
C GLY A 139 -5.64 -5.31 -12.24
N ALA A 140 -6.07 -4.55 -13.23
CA ALA A 140 -6.13 -3.10 -13.15
C ALA A 140 -7.25 -2.62 -12.21
N CYS A 141 -7.10 -1.38 -11.70
CA CYS A 141 -8.15 -0.70 -10.95
C CYS A 141 -8.43 0.69 -11.54
N GLY A 142 -9.70 1.14 -11.47
CA GLY A 142 -10.05 2.52 -11.77
C GLY A 142 -9.38 3.47 -10.78
N ASN A 143 -9.72 3.33 -9.51
CA ASN A 143 -9.07 4.03 -8.39
C ASN A 143 -8.74 3.04 -7.26
N THR A 144 -7.88 3.48 -6.35
CA THR A 144 -7.61 2.75 -5.11
C THR A 144 -7.73 3.67 -3.90
N GLU A 145 -8.24 3.15 -2.80
CA GLU A 145 -8.31 3.85 -1.52
C GLU A 145 -7.84 2.92 -0.39
N VAL A 146 -6.73 3.25 0.24
CA VAL A 146 -6.24 2.53 1.42
C VAL A 146 -6.26 3.47 2.61
N VAL A 147 -7.00 3.09 3.66
CA VAL A 147 -7.07 3.80 4.93
C VAL A 147 -6.54 2.89 6.04
N MET A 148 -5.43 3.27 6.65
CA MET A 148 -4.84 2.54 7.76
C MET A 148 -4.77 3.44 9.01
N SER A 149 -5.57 3.11 10.02
CA SER A 149 -5.62 3.84 11.30
C SER A 149 -5.07 3.03 12.48
N GLY A 150 -4.72 1.78 12.28
CA GLY A 150 -4.14 0.88 13.27
C GLY A 150 -3.72 -0.43 12.64
N GLY A 151 -3.15 -1.34 13.43
CA GLY A 151 -2.58 -2.59 12.95
C GLY A 151 -1.14 -2.43 12.44
N THR A 152 -0.57 -3.53 11.94
CA THR A 152 0.83 -3.59 11.49
C THR A 152 0.92 -4.18 10.09
N THR A 153 1.80 -3.61 9.26
CA THR A 153 2.19 -4.17 7.95
C THR A 153 3.69 -3.96 7.70
N CYS A 154 4.28 -4.78 6.81
CA CYS A 154 5.65 -4.50 6.37
C CYS A 154 5.66 -3.34 5.39
N TRP A 155 5.15 -3.54 4.20
CA TRP A 155 5.09 -2.54 3.13
C TRP A 155 3.64 -2.12 2.88
N ILE A 156 3.45 -0.88 2.45
CA ILE A 156 2.13 -0.42 2.02
C ILE A 156 2.25 0.34 0.70
N TYR A 157 1.45 -0.08 -0.26
CA TYR A 157 1.35 0.52 -1.59
C TYR A 157 -0.08 1.00 -1.80
N GLY A 158 -0.24 2.26 -2.15
CA GLY A 158 -1.55 2.79 -2.51
C GLY A 158 -2.09 2.14 -3.79
N GLY A 159 -1.21 1.83 -4.75
CA GLY A 159 -1.52 1.13 -6.00
C GLY A 159 -1.42 -0.39 -5.93
N GLY A 160 -1.27 -1.05 -7.08
CA GLY A 160 -1.18 -2.50 -7.20
C GLY A 160 0.26 -3.03 -7.07
N GLU A 161 0.42 -4.35 -7.07
CA GLU A 161 1.74 -4.96 -7.23
C GLU A 161 2.21 -4.78 -8.68
N LYS A 162 1.51 -5.40 -9.63
CA LYS A 162 1.72 -5.25 -11.08
C LYS A 162 0.54 -4.54 -11.75
N GLY A 163 -0.65 -4.63 -11.14
CA GLY A 163 -1.88 -4.04 -11.66
C GLY A 163 -1.78 -2.51 -11.76
N ASN A 164 -2.23 -1.97 -12.87
CA ASN A 164 -2.28 -0.53 -13.09
C ASN A 164 -3.45 0.12 -12.34
N VAL A 165 -3.27 1.37 -11.91
CA VAL A 165 -4.35 2.22 -11.41
C VAL A 165 -4.55 3.35 -12.42
N THR A 166 -5.67 3.33 -13.17
CA THR A 166 -5.87 4.29 -14.27
C THR A 166 -6.21 5.69 -13.76
N GLY A 167 -6.82 5.82 -12.60
CA GLY A 167 -7.14 7.06 -11.93
C GLY A 167 -6.19 7.43 -10.80
N THR A 168 -6.72 7.63 -9.61
CA THR A 168 -5.95 8.04 -8.44
C THR A 168 -5.77 6.89 -7.44
N SER A 169 -4.54 6.71 -7.02
CA SER A 169 -4.16 5.88 -5.88
C SER A 169 -4.09 6.75 -4.63
N LYS A 170 -5.00 6.51 -3.67
CA LYS A 170 -5.07 7.28 -2.42
C LYS A 170 -4.72 6.43 -1.21
N LEU A 171 -3.76 6.91 -0.41
CA LEU A 171 -3.30 6.28 0.82
C LEU A 171 -3.44 7.26 1.99
N THR A 172 -4.13 6.85 3.04
CA THR A 172 -4.28 7.62 4.28
C THR A 172 -3.79 6.80 5.48
N ILE A 173 -2.85 7.36 6.24
CA ILE A 173 -2.24 6.73 7.42
C ILE A 173 -2.42 7.65 8.62
N SER A 174 -2.92 7.11 9.73
CA SER A 174 -3.21 7.89 10.93
C SER A 174 -3.08 7.05 12.22
N ASN A 175 -3.24 7.70 13.34
CA ASN A 175 -3.37 7.11 14.69
C ASN A 175 -2.21 6.15 15.04
N THR A 176 -2.52 4.85 15.26
CA THR A 176 -1.58 3.83 15.73
C THR A 176 -1.12 2.86 14.64
N ALA A 177 -1.30 3.22 13.37
CA ALA A 177 -0.80 2.43 12.25
C ALA A 177 0.72 2.22 12.36
N ALA A 178 1.20 0.99 12.15
CA ALA A 178 2.62 0.65 12.20
C ALA A 178 3.07 0.03 10.88
N ILE A 179 4.03 0.69 10.23
CA ILE A 179 4.63 0.22 8.98
C ILE A 179 6.13 -0.02 9.22
N THR A 180 6.57 -1.28 9.08
CA THR A 180 7.95 -1.67 9.44
C THR A 180 8.95 -1.45 8.31
N GLU A 181 8.45 -1.20 7.10
CA GLU A 181 9.24 -0.93 5.91
C GLU A 181 8.80 0.41 5.28
N ASN A 182 8.76 0.51 3.94
CA ASN A 182 8.46 1.74 3.24
C ASN A 182 6.97 1.90 2.88
N ILE A 183 6.60 3.15 2.63
CA ILE A 183 5.29 3.61 2.18
C ILE A 183 5.42 4.12 0.76
N PHE A 184 4.60 3.60 -0.16
CA PHE A 184 4.50 4.05 -1.54
C PHE A 184 3.09 4.53 -1.87
N GLY A 185 2.96 5.74 -2.40
CA GLY A 185 1.68 6.24 -2.90
C GLY A 185 1.16 5.49 -4.11
N GLY A 186 2.07 5.01 -4.96
CA GLY A 186 1.77 4.24 -6.16
C GLY A 186 1.92 2.73 -6.00
N SER A 187 2.16 2.07 -7.13
CA SER A 187 2.31 0.63 -7.28
C SER A 187 3.75 0.17 -7.02
N ASP A 188 3.94 -1.14 -6.81
CA ASP A 188 5.28 -1.71 -6.87
C ASP A 188 5.85 -1.58 -8.29
N SER A 189 5.23 -2.24 -9.28
CA SER A 189 5.69 -2.21 -10.68
C SER A 189 4.63 -1.74 -11.68
N GLY A 190 3.36 -1.64 -11.29
CA GLY A 190 2.29 -1.10 -12.12
C GLY A 190 2.35 0.42 -12.27
N THR A 191 1.63 0.94 -13.27
CA THR A 191 1.50 2.38 -13.53
C THR A 191 0.30 2.97 -12.79
N CYS A 192 0.44 4.19 -12.24
CA CYS A 192 -0.65 4.95 -11.65
C CYS A 192 -0.91 6.23 -12.46
N GLY A 193 -2.18 6.64 -12.60
CA GLY A 193 -2.52 7.96 -13.12
C GLY A 193 -2.02 9.06 -12.20
N ASN A 194 -2.53 9.10 -10.98
CA ASN A 194 -2.09 10.01 -9.91
C ASN A 194 -1.90 9.25 -8.61
N THR A 195 -1.17 9.87 -7.66
CA THR A 195 -1.01 9.36 -6.30
C THR A 195 -1.24 10.45 -5.27
N GLU A 196 -1.86 10.08 -4.14
CA GLU A 196 -2.07 10.94 -2.98
C GLU A 196 -1.76 10.19 -1.70
N VAL A 197 -0.78 10.64 -0.93
CA VAL A 197 -0.38 10.08 0.36
C VAL A 197 -0.65 11.09 1.46
N ASN A 198 -1.52 10.75 2.41
CA ASN A 198 -1.86 11.57 3.57
C ASN A 198 -1.43 10.85 4.85
N VAL A 199 -0.51 11.44 5.60
CA VAL A 199 0.02 10.90 6.85
C VAL A 199 -0.20 11.91 7.97
N SER A 200 -1.03 11.54 8.95
CA SER A 200 -1.31 12.37 10.13
C SER A 200 -0.94 11.70 11.46
N GLY A 201 -0.39 10.51 11.44
CA GLY A 201 0.01 9.72 12.60
C GLY A 201 0.68 8.42 12.19
N GLY A 202 0.89 7.53 13.14
CA GLY A 202 1.52 6.24 12.92
C GLY A 202 3.01 6.22 13.25
N THR A 203 3.60 5.03 13.14
CA THR A 203 5.05 4.78 13.33
C THR A 203 5.61 4.12 12.08
N PHE A 204 6.73 4.64 11.56
CA PHE A 204 7.34 4.18 10.33
C PHE A 204 8.84 3.95 10.53
N ALA A 205 9.36 2.82 10.02
CA ALA A 205 10.79 2.52 10.15
C ALA A 205 11.65 3.20 9.08
N TYR A 206 11.07 3.44 7.87
CA TYR A 206 11.82 3.93 6.71
C TYR A 206 11.13 5.12 6.01
N GLY A 207 11.20 5.16 4.67
CA GLY A 207 10.79 6.32 3.89
C GLY A 207 9.34 6.32 3.43
N ILE A 208 8.88 7.52 3.07
CA ILE A 208 7.60 7.77 2.40
C ILE A 208 7.92 8.21 0.97
N TYR A 209 7.39 7.50 -0.01
CA TYR A 209 7.52 7.81 -1.43
C TYR A 209 6.14 8.13 -2.01
N GLY A 210 6.00 9.31 -2.58
CA GLY A 210 4.74 9.71 -3.21
C GLY A 210 4.42 8.89 -4.46
N GLY A 211 5.44 8.47 -5.22
CA GLY A 211 5.32 7.68 -6.44
C GLY A 211 5.34 6.16 -6.22
N CYS A 212 5.72 5.45 -7.28
CA CYS A 212 5.83 3.98 -7.32
C CYS A 212 7.22 3.51 -6.86
N PHE A 213 7.33 2.22 -6.53
CA PHE A 213 8.64 1.60 -6.28
C PHE A 213 9.45 1.50 -7.59
N THR A 214 8.97 0.72 -8.57
CA THR A 214 9.58 0.63 -9.91
C THR A 214 8.63 1.08 -11.02
N GLY A 215 7.31 1.07 -10.78
CA GLY A 215 6.30 1.55 -11.71
C GLY A 215 6.38 3.07 -11.95
N GLN A 216 5.41 3.64 -12.64
CA GLN A 216 5.39 5.06 -12.99
C GLN A 216 4.10 5.74 -12.52
N VAL A 217 4.19 7.05 -12.24
CA VAL A 217 3.03 7.93 -12.06
C VAL A 217 3.00 8.89 -13.24
N THR A 218 1.99 8.76 -14.10
CA THR A 218 1.92 9.55 -15.34
C THR A 218 1.49 11.00 -15.11
N GLY A 219 0.70 11.25 -14.07
CA GLY A 219 0.23 12.57 -13.68
C GLY A 219 1.01 13.15 -12.51
N PHE A 220 0.32 13.41 -11.41
CA PHE A 220 0.94 14.00 -10.22
C PHE A 220 1.07 13.01 -9.07
N SER A 221 2.07 13.27 -8.24
CA SER A 221 2.23 12.67 -6.92
C SER A 221 2.11 13.74 -5.86
N LYS A 222 1.19 13.56 -4.91
CA LYS A 222 0.99 14.48 -3.79
C LYS A 222 1.26 13.75 -2.47
N VAL A 223 2.10 14.35 -1.63
CA VAL A 223 2.43 13.85 -0.29
C VAL A 223 2.12 14.92 0.75
N ILE A 224 1.27 14.61 1.72
CA ILE A 224 0.91 15.49 2.83
C ILE A 224 1.27 14.75 4.13
N VAL A 225 2.18 15.31 4.91
CA VAL A 225 2.60 14.77 6.21
C VAL A 225 2.40 15.83 7.28
N THR A 226 1.49 15.53 8.22
CA THR A 226 1.14 16.44 9.32
C THR A 226 1.40 15.82 10.71
N GLY A 227 1.98 14.64 10.75
CA GLY A 227 2.31 13.93 11.98
C GLY A 227 2.91 12.55 11.68
N GLY A 228 3.13 11.79 12.74
CA GLY A 228 3.77 10.47 12.70
C GLY A 228 5.12 10.46 13.41
N ASN A 229 5.54 9.28 13.82
CA ASN A 229 6.82 9.05 14.48
C ASN A 229 7.73 8.25 13.55
N PHE A 230 8.71 8.91 12.93
CA PHE A 230 9.68 8.29 12.05
C PHE A 230 10.94 9.16 11.90
N SER A 231 12.05 8.53 11.53
CA SER A 231 13.34 9.18 11.28
C SER A 231 13.79 9.03 9.81
N GLY A 232 12.90 8.54 8.96
CA GLY A 232 13.18 8.28 7.54
C GLY A 232 13.12 9.54 6.67
N THR A 233 13.02 9.32 5.37
CA THR A 233 13.01 10.39 4.37
C THR A 233 11.68 10.45 3.63
N ILE A 234 11.22 11.65 3.32
CA ILE A 234 10.03 11.92 2.51
C ILE A 234 10.49 12.27 1.10
N TYR A 235 10.00 11.53 0.10
CA TYR A 235 10.21 11.79 -1.32
C TYR A 235 8.88 12.08 -2.00
N GLY A 236 8.80 13.16 -2.74
CA GLY A 236 7.63 13.46 -3.58
C GLY A 236 7.47 12.47 -4.75
N GLY A 237 8.57 11.96 -5.27
CA GLY A 237 8.62 11.01 -6.38
C GLY A 237 8.70 9.55 -5.94
N GLY A 238 9.10 8.68 -6.88
CA GLY A 238 9.23 7.24 -6.67
C GLY A 238 10.64 6.80 -6.25
N PHE A 239 10.83 5.48 -6.14
CA PHE A 239 12.13 4.91 -5.73
C PHE A 239 13.11 4.74 -6.90
N GLY A 240 12.66 4.27 -8.07
CA GLY A 240 13.43 4.25 -9.31
C GLY A 240 14.58 3.25 -9.42
N LYS A 241 14.68 2.27 -8.52
CA LYS A 241 15.72 1.23 -8.56
C LYS A 241 15.13 -0.15 -8.30
N LYS A 242 15.52 -1.15 -9.10
CA LYS A 242 15.17 -2.56 -8.83
C LYS A 242 16.07 -3.13 -7.72
N CYS A 243 15.49 -3.92 -6.83
CA CYS A 243 16.25 -4.71 -5.87
C CYS A 243 17.21 -5.68 -6.59
N GLY A 244 18.48 -5.72 -6.15
CA GLY A 244 19.48 -6.65 -6.69
C GLY A 244 20.12 -6.26 -8.02
N GLN A 245 19.80 -5.12 -8.60
CA GLN A 245 20.56 -4.56 -9.72
C GLN A 245 21.79 -3.83 -9.18
N GLY A 246 22.94 -4.09 -9.81
CA GLY A 246 24.19 -3.35 -9.59
C GLY A 246 24.04 -1.87 -9.90
N ASP A 247 25.11 -1.20 -10.18
CA ASP A 247 25.26 0.26 -10.22
C ASP A 247 24.59 1.00 -11.39
N SER A 248 23.60 0.41 -12.09
CA SER A 248 22.89 1.09 -13.19
C SER A 248 21.52 1.58 -12.76
N ARG A 249 21.33 2.90 -12.79
CA ARG A 249 20.01 3.54 -12.70
C ARG A 249 19.26 3.38 -14.01
N ASP A 250 18.00 2.95 -13.94
CA ASP A 250 17.06 3.03 -15.06
C ASP A 250 16.14 4.25 -14.87
N ALA A 251 16.33 5.27 -15.69
CA ALA A 251 15.57 6.52 -15.63
C ALA A 251 14.06 6.36 -15.87
N ASN A 252 13.61 5.19 -16.34
CA ASN A 252 12.19 4.89 -16.53
C ASN A 252 11.52 4.32 -15.29
N LEU A 253 12.30 3.86 -14.30
CA LEU A 253 11.75 3.31 -13.07
C LEU A 253 11.37 4.41 -12.07
N GLY A 254 10.26 4.24 -11.39
CA GLY A 254 9.77 5.17 -10.37
C GLY A 254 9.39 6.57 -10.88
N LYS A 255 9.38 6.79 -12.19
CA LYS A 255 9.18 8.10 -12.83
C LYS A 255 7.85 8.71 -12.48
N VAL A 256 7.83 10.03 -12.28
CA VAL A 256 6.62 10.80 -11.92
C VAL A 256 6.45 12.01 -12.85
N GLY A 257 5.20 12.34 -13.21
CA GLY A 257 4.90 13.51 -14.02
C GLY A 257 5.26 14.81 -13.31
N LYS A 258 4.72 15.05 -12.14
CA LYS A 258 5.03 16.19 -11.26
C LYS A 258 4.84 15.82 -9.79
N THR A 259 5.46 16.54 -8.86
CA THR A 259 5.37 16.25 -7.42
C THR A 259 4.96 17.46 -6.60
N GLU A 260 4.21 17.22 -5.55
CA GLU A 260 3.79 18.21 -4.56
C GLU A 260 3.94 17.60 -3.16
N VAL A 261 4.80 18.19 -2.31
CA VAL A 261 5.09 17.72 -0.95
C VAL A 261 4.74 18.81 0.04
N HIS A 262 3.84 18.53 0.97
CA HIS A 262 3.48 19.42 2.07
C HIS A 262 3.81 18.75 3.39
N VAL A 263 4.64 19.37 4.20
CA VAL A 263 5.04 18.83 5.50
C VAL A 263 4.85 19.88 6.59
N SER A 264 4.27 19.47 7.73
CA SER A 264 4.12 20.31 8.90
C SER A 264 4.15 19.50 10.20
N GLY A 265 4.59 20.12 11.31
CA GLY A 265 4.44 19.59 12.65
C GLY A 265 5.39 18.44 13.03
N LEU A 266 6.40 18.11 12.24
CA LEU A 266 7.41 17.13 12.60
C LEU A 266 8.44 17.77 13.55
N THR A 267 8.74 17.13 14.67
CA THR A 267 9.50 17.74 15.76
C THR A 267 10.83 17.05 16.10
N ASN A 268 11.09 15.87 15.53
CA ASN A 268 12.28 15.09 15.87
C ASN A 268 13.59 15.59 15.23
N GLY A 269 13.51 16.42 14.18
CA GLY A 269 14.67 16.99 13.50
C GLY A 269 15.51 15.99 12.65
N GLU A 270 15.05 14.74 12.52
CA GLU A 270 15.78 13.67 11.82
C GLU A 270 15.30 13.47 10.37
N VAL A 271 14.12 13.98 10.05
CA VAL A 271 13.48 13.77 8.75
C VAL A 271 14.10 14.66 7.69
N SER A 272 14.45 14.06 6.56
CA SER A 272 14.83 14.79 5.34
C SER A 272 13.67 14.79 4.33
N VAL A 273 13.51 15.88 3.58
CA VAL A 273 12.42 16.07 2.60
C VAL A 273 13.01 16.35 1.22
N PHE A 274 12.58 15.58 0.24
CA PHE A 274 12.94 15.75 -1.18
C PHE A 274 11.69 15.93 -2.02
N GLY A 275 11.67 16.96 -2.86
CA GLY A 275 10.59 17.20 -3.81
C GLY A 275 10.51 16.14 -4.91
N GLY A 276 11.66 15.64 -5.35
CA GLY A 276 11.77 14.56 -6.35
C GLY A 276 11.80 13.16 -5.75
N GLY A 277 12.29 12.21 -6.53
CA GLY A 277 12.39 10.80 -6.14
C GLY A 277 13.78 10.40 -5.64
N LEU A 278 13.87 9.15 -5.15
CA LEU A 278 15.15 8.49 -4.91
C LEU A 278 15.48 7.65 -6.15
N TYR A 279 16.53 7.99 -6.88
CA TYR A 279 16.92 7.45 -8.20
C TYR A 279 15.87 7.63 -9.32
N ALA A 280 14.75 8.31 -9.10
CA ALA A 280 13.64 8.44 -10.02
C ALA A 280 13.51 9.86 -10.57
N ASP A 281 13.25 9.98 -11.88
CA ASP A 281 13.02 11.25 -12.54
C ASP A 281 11.64 11.84 -12.27
N VAL A 282 11.56 13.16 -12.26
CA VAL A 282 10.30 13.91 -12.34
C VAL A 282 10.31 14.69 -13.65
N THR A 283 9.32 14.43 -14.52
CA THR A 283 9.32 15.04 -15.88
C THR A 283 8.83 16.48 -15.91
N GLY A 284 8.11 16.92 -14.91
CA GLY A 284 7.62 18.29 -14.75
C GLY A 284 8.17 18.92 -13.48
N ASN A 285 7.34 19.73 -12.84
CA ASN A 285 7.73 20.54 -11.69
C ASN A 285 7.76 19.73 -10.39
N THR A 286 8.60 20.16 -9.46
CA THR A 286 8.59 19.72 -8.06
C THR A 286 8.26 20.90 -7.15
N GLN A 287 7.37 20.67 -6.17
CA GLN A 287 7.00 21.66 -5.18
C GLN A 287 7.15 21.08 -3.77
N VAL A 288 7.84 21.75 -2.89
CA VAL A 288 7.96 21.42 -1.46
C VAL A 288 7.45 22.60 -0.65
N THR A 289 6.50 22.38 0.24
CA THR A 289 5.99 23.38 1.17
C THR A 289 6.19 22.88 2.60
N ILE A 290 6.94 23.63 3.38
CA ILE A 290 7.17 23.38 4.80
C ILE A 290 6.44 24.46 5.60
N ASN A 291 5.49 24.05 6.43
CA ASN A 291 4.74 25.01 7.26
C ASN A 291 5.35 25.16 8.66
N THR A 292 5.63 24.06 9.36
CA THR A 292 6.20 24.08 10.70
C THR A 292 7.00 22.80 10.94
N GLY A 293 7.95 22.79 11.87
CA GLY A 293 8.66 21.60 12.29
C GLY A 293 10.19 21.76 12.26
N LYS A 294 10.87 20.66 12.63
CA LYS A 294 12.34 20.55 12.57
C LYS A 294 12.71 19.46 11.57
N TYR A 295 13.67 19.74 10.72
CA TYR A 295 14.07 18.87 9.61
C TYR A 295 15.59 18.78 9.53
N ASN A 296 16.09 17.62 9.09
CA ASN A 296 17.52 17.45 8.84
C ASN A 296 17.94 18.18 7.56
N HIS A 297 17.27 17.86 6.43
CA HIS A 297 17.53 18.49 5.13
C HIS A 297 16.23 18.68 4.36
N ILE A 298 16.17 19.74 3.55
CA ILE A 298 15.05 20.00 2.65
C ILE A 298 15.62 20.34 1.28
N TYR A 299 15.21 19.54 0.28
CA TYR A 299 15.61 19.70 -1.12
C TYR A 299 14.37 19.74 -2.02
N GLY A 300 14.33 20.66 -2.93
CA GLY A 300 13.29 20.69 -3.97
C GLY A 300 13.47 19.60 -5.04
N SER A 301 14.69 19.07 -5.22
CA SER A 301 15.06 18.02 -6.17
C SER A 301 14.92 16.61 -5.59
N GLY A 302 15.29 15.60 -6.37
CA GLY A 302 15.43 14.22 -5.92
C GLY A 302 16.83 13.94 -5.35
N TYR A 303 17.02 12.74 -4.84
CA TYR A 303 18.30 12.25 -4.34
C TYR A 303 18.82 11.09 -5.18
N VAL A 304 20.11 11.09 -5.44
CA VAL A 304 20.84 9.99 -6.07
C VAL A 304 22.21 9.87 -5.40
N GLU A 305 22.53 8.67 -4.95
CA GLU A 305 23.83 8.38 -4.37
C GLU A 305 24.91 8.27 -5.46
N SER A 306 26.07 8.91 -5.26
CA SER A 306 27.23 8.78 -6.15
C SER A 306 27.65 7.27 -6.25
N PRO A 307 28.01 6.70 -7.43
CA PRO A 307 28.41 7.39 -8.68
C PRO A 307 27.34 7.51 -9.77
N TYR A 308 26.07 7.43 -9.43
CA TYR A 308 24.99 7.45 -10.44
C TYR A 308 24.74 8.85 -11.02
N ASN A 309 24.16 8.88 -12.23
CA ASN A 309 23.66 10.12 -12.79
C ASN A 309 22.55 10.69 -11.91
N PRO A 310 22.53 12.02 -11.67
CA PRO A 310 21.49 12.64 -10.84
C PRO A 310 20.09 12.37 -11.41
N ALA A 311 19.10 12.24 -10.53
CA ALA A 311 17.70 12.22 -10.94
C ALA A 311 17.35 13.55 -11.59
N HIS A 312 16.75 13.50 -12.77
CA HIS A 312 16.43 14.69 -13.56
C HIS A 312 15.08 15.26 -13.13
N ILE A 313 15.02 16.58 -12.99
CA ILE A 313 13.76 17.34 -12.85
C ILE A 313 13.58 18.12 -14.14
N GLY A 314 12.47 17.84 -14.87
CA GLY A 314 12.22 18.41 -16.18
C GLY A 314 11.59 19.81 -16.16
N GLY A 315 11.14 20.27 -15.00
CA GLY A 315 10.49 21.56 -14.83
C GLY A 315 11.07 22.39 -13.68
N ASP A 316 10.28 23.31 -13.17
CA ASP A 316 10.65 24.20 -12.09
C ASP A 316 10.73 23.48 -10.75
N VAL A 317 11.67 23.91 -9.91
CA VAL A 317 11.85 23.45 -8.54
C VAL A 317 11.49 24.59 -7.59
N THR A 318 10.45 24.38 -6.77
CA THR A 318 9.98 25.37 -5.81
C THR A 318 10.04 24.82 -4.38
N VAL A 319 10.66 25.57 -3.47
CA VAL A 319 10.63 25.28 -2.03
C VAL A 319 10.10 26.51 -1.31
N THR A 320 9.03 26.31 -0.53
CA THR A 320 8.35 27.37 0.22
C THR A 320 8.38 27.06 1.71
N PHE A 321 8.78 28.03 2.51
CA PHE A 321 8.76 28.01 3.97
C PHE A 321 7.72 29.03 4.46
N ASN A 322 6.71 28.56 5.24
CA ASN A 322 5.61 29.44 5.68
C ASN A 322 5.67 29.78 7.18
N ASP A 323 6.59 29.47 7.96
CA ASP A 323 6.79 29.73 9.42
C ASP A 323 7.49 28.55 10.10
N GLY A 324 8.52 27.99 9.50
CA GLY A 324 9.34 26.98 10.14
C GLY A 324 10.54 27.66 10.85
N GLU A 325 10.79 27.35 12.11
CA GLU A 325 12.13 27.50 12.65
C GLU A 325 13.04 26.50 11.92
N THR A 326 14.04 27.02 11.21
CA THR A 326 15.14 26.25 10.62
C THR A 326 16.16 25.89 11.67
#